data_f6a57f85ca00008da1b4fd44930e7e38
#
_entry.id   f6a57f85ca00008da1b4fd44930e7e38
#
_cell.length_a   1.000
_cell.length_b   1.000
_cell.length_c   1.000
_cell.angle_alpha   90.00
_cell.angle_beta   90.00
_cell.angle_gamma   90.00
#
_symmetry.space_group_name_H-M   'P 1'
#
loop_
_entity.id
_entity.type
_entity.pdbx_description
1 polymer ?
#
loop_
_entity_poly.entity_id
_entity_poly.type
_entity_poly.pdbx_seq_one_letter_code
_entity_poly.pdbx_strand_id
1 'polypeptide(L)'
;MSLFNLKNKSILITGSSKGIGKAIAYQCAEHGAKVIISSRKLDICEQTAVEINTKLDSEVAYAIPANISDDDQLENLVNETRKKIGKIDVLICNAATNPFMGSMLDMPIEKFDKVMHNNIRSNQILCNLVLPEMISNEDGSIIIISSIAAIKGSPILGAYNISKA
;
A
#
# COMPACT_ATOMS: atom_id res chain seq x y z
N MET A 1 13.90 -8.91 24.50
CA MET A 1 13.19 -7.99 23.58
C MET A 1 13.53 -8.41 22.17
N SER A 2 12.53 -8.59 21.31
CA SER A 2 12.78 -8.80 19.86
C SER A 2 13.38 -7.52 19.28
N LEU A 3 14.37 -7.66 18.40
CA LEU A 3 15.02 -6.53 17.70
C LEU A 3 14.00 -5.76 16.83
N PHE A 4 12.94 -6.43 16.38
CA PHE A 4 11.88 -5.92 15.54
C PHE A 4 10.53 -6.09 16.27
N ASN A 5 10.14 -5.11 17.06
CA ASN A 5 8.89 -5.13 17.80
C ASN A 5 7.94 -4.08 17.23
N LEU A 6 6.84 -4.53 16.63
CA LEU A 6 5.77 -3.68 16.10
C LEU A 6 4.49 -3.77 16.95
N LYS A 7 4.59 -4.24 18.19
CA LYS A 7 3.45 -4.34 19.09
C LYS A 7 2.78 -2.98 19.26
N ASN A 8 1.46 -2.95 19.16
CA ASN A 8 0.61 -1.76 19.21
C ASN A 8 0.75 -0.79 18.02
N LYS A 9 1.47 -1.15 16.95
CA LYS A 9 1.50 -0.37 15.71
C LYS A 9 0.35 -0.78 14.80
N SER A 10 -0.28 0.21 14.20
CA SER A 10 -1.35 0.07 13.21
C SER A 10 -0.81 0.41 11.83
N ILE A 11 -0.90 -0.52 10.89
CA ILE A 11 -0.24 -0.42 9.58
C ILE A 11 -1.26 -0.55 8.46
N LEU A 12 -1.32 0.45 7.58
CA LEU A 12 -2.08 0.42 6.34
C LEU A 12 -1.17 0.06 5.18
N ILE A 13 -1.50 -1.00 4.40
CA ILE A 13 -0.68 -1.48 3.30
C ILE A 13 -1.53 -1.58 2.04
N THR A 14 -1.25 -0.78 1.02
CA THR A 14 -1.94 -0.88 -0.27
C THR A 14 -1.39 -2.03 -1.12
N GLY A 15 -2.26 -2.70 -1.90
CA GLY A 15 -1.86 -3.83 -2.74
C GLY A 15 -1.38 -5.06 -1.95
N SER A 16 -1.93 -5.28 -0.76
CA SER A 16 -1.45 -6.27 0.20
C SER A 16 -2.19 -7.63 0.14
N SER A 17 -3.08 -7.84 -0.83
CA SER A 17 -3.76 -9.12 -0.98
C SER A 17 -2.92 -10.23 -1.63
N LYS A 18 -1.73 -9.93 -2.15
CA LYS A 18 -0.80 -10.90 -2.76
C LYS A 18 0.62 -10.36 -2.86
N GLY A 19 1.57 -11.24 -3.22
CA GLY A 19 2.95 -10.87 -3.54
C GLY A 19 3.67 -10.15 -2.40
N ILE A 20 4.41 -9.09 -2.74
CA ILE A 20 5.25 -8.32 -1.81
C ILE A 20 4.40 -7.72 -0.69
N GLY A 21 3.27 -7.08 -1.01
CA GLY A 21 2.39 -6.47 -0.01
C GLY A 21 1.84 -7.48 1.00
N LYS A 22 1.46 -8.70 0.56
CA LYS A 22 1.02 -9.78 1.46
C LYS A 22 2.16 -10.25 2.36
N ALA A 23 3.36 -10.41 1.82
CA ALA A 23 4.54 -10.80 2.61
C ALA A 23 4.88 -9.74 3.68
N ILE A 24 4.83 -8.46 3.32
CA ILE A 24 5.01 -7.35 4.27
C ILE A 24 3.94 -7.41 5.36
N ALA A 25 2.65 -7.56 4.99
CA ALA A 25 1.56 -7.62 5.94
C ALA A 25 1.74 -8.77 6.94
N TYR A 26 2.09 -9.96 6.44
CA TYR A 26 2.35 -11.13 7.30
C TYR A 26 3.50 -10.85 8.27
N GLN A 27 4.64 -10.34 7.80
CA GLN A 27 5.79 -10.06 8.64
C GLN A 27 5.50 -8.98 9.69
N CYS A 28 4.80 -7.90 9.31
CA CYS A 28 4.40 -6.88 10.27
C CYS A 28 3.47 -7.44 11.36
N ALA A 29 2.49 -8.26 10.97
CA ALA A 29 1.58 -8.91 11.90
C ALA A 29 2.30 -9.90 12.82
N GLU A 30 3.23 -10.71 12.30
CA GLU A 30 4.06 -11.65 13.07
C GLU A 30 4.90 -10.93 14.13
N HIS A 31 5.30 -9.69 13.89
CA HIS A 31 6.02 -8.83 14.84
C HIS A 31 5.10 -8.01 15.76
N GLY A 32 3.79 -8.27 15.72
CA GLY A 32 2.81 -7.75 16.69
C GLY A 32 2.00 -6.53 16.22
N ALA A 33 2.11 -6.12 14.95
CA ALA A 33 1.30 -5.03 14.41
C ALA A 33 -0.13 -5.49 14.09
N LYS A 34 -1.09 -4.55 14.13
CA LYS A 34 -2.37 -4.70 13.42
C LYS A 34 -2.20 -4.20 11.98
N VAL A 35 -2.69 -4.97 11.01
CA VAL A 35 -2.49 -4.67 9.59
C VAL A 35 -3.80 -4.61 8.82
N ILE A 36 -3.92 -3.64 7.91
CA ILE A 36 -5.00 -3.58 6.93
C ILE A 36 -4.53 -4.17 5.61
N ILE A 37 -5.28 -5.17 5.15
CA ILE A 37 -5.13 -5.79 3.85
C ILE A 37 -6.04 -5.05 2.87
N SER A 38 -5.44 -4.37 1.90
CA SER A 38 -6.19 -3.57 0.93
C SER A 38 -5.79 -3.88 -0.51
N SER A 39 -6.79 -4.15 -1.32
CA SER A 39 -6.75 -4.25 -2.78
C SER A 39 -8.16 -4.08 -3.34
N ARG A 40 -8.32 -4.11 -4.68
CA ARG A 40 -9.61 -3.85 -5.35
C ARG A 40 -10.71 -4.86 -5.05
N LYS A 41 -10.37 -6.09 -4.65
CA LYS A 41 -11.31 -7.19 -4.45
C LYS A 41 -11.41 -7.54 -2.98
N LEU A 42 -12.58 -7.34 -2.39
CA LEU A 42 -12.85 -7.61 -0.99
C LEU A 42 -12.61 -9.08 -0.64
N ASP A 43 -13.15 -10.01 -1.43
CA ASP A 43 -13.03 -11.45 -1.23
C ASP A 43 -11.58 -11.92 -1.10
N ILE A 44 -10.68 -11.37 -1.93
CA ILE A 44 -9.24 -11.69 -1.88
C ILE A 44 -8.56 -11.05 -0.66
N CYS A 45 -8.99 -9.85 -0.26
CA CYS A 45 -8.49 -9.22 0.95
C CYS A 45 -8.88 -10.01 2.21
N GLU A 46 -10.15 -10.45 2.27
CA GLU A 46 -10.67 -11.26 3.36
C GLU A 46 -9.95 -12.60 3.47
N GLN A 47 -9.79 -13.32 2.34
CA GLN A 47 -9.01 -14.56 2.32
C GLN A 47 -7.59 -14.38 2.85
N THR A 48 -6.93 -13.28 2.45
CA THR A 48 -5.56 -12.98 2.92
C THR A 48 -5.54 -12.64 4.41
N ALA A 49 -6.51 -11.88 4.90
CA ALA A 49 -6.62 -11.56 6.32
C ALA A 49 -6.86 -12.81 7.17
N VAL A 50 -7.78 -13.68 6.74
CA VAL A 50 -8.06 -14.97 7.39
C VAL A 50 -6.82 -15.86 7.41
N GLU A 51 -6.09 -15.95 6.29
CA GLU A 51 -4.85 -16.74 6.23
C GLU A 51 -3.80 -16.25 7.24
N ILE A 52 -3.59 -14.93 7.34
CA ILE A 52 -2.66 -14.34 8.29
C ILE A 52 -3.11 -14.61 9.74
N ASN A 53 -4.37 -14.35 10.04
CA ASN A 53 -4.94 -14.54 11.38
C ASN A 53 -4.87 -16.00 11.83
N THR A 54 -5.16 -16.94 10.92
CA THR A 54 -5.08 -18.38 11.20
C THR A 54 -3.64 -18.84 11.49
N LYS A 55 -2.68 -18.35 10.68
CA LYS A 55 -1.26 -18.72 10.87
C LYS A 55 -0.67 -18.18 12.17
N LEU A 56 -1.13 -17.01 12.61
CA LEU A 56 -0.63 -16.34 13.81
C LEU A 56 -1.47 -16.65 15.06
N ASP A 57 -2.55 -17.41 14.93
CA ASP A 57 -3.55 -17.66 15.98
C ASP A 57 -3.97 -16.37 16.71
N SER A 58 -4.22 -15.33 15.93
CA SER A 58 -4.50 -13.97 16.44
C SER A 58 -5.28 -13.13 15.44
N GLU A 59 -6.24 -12.33 15.91
CA GLU A 59 -7.01 -11.40 15.07
C GLU A 59 -6.26 -10.06 14.92
N VAL A 60 -5.33 -9.99 13.97
CA VAL A 60 -4.44 -8.84 13.74
C VAL A 60 -4.51 -8.28 12.30
N ALA A 61 -5.04 -9.04 11.36
CA ALA A 61 -5.20 -8.63 9.96
C ALA A 61 -6.67 -8.42 9.62
N TYR A 62 -6.99 -7.31 8.96
CA TYR A 62 -8.36 -6.92 8.60
C TYR A 62 -8.42 -6.48 7.14
N ALA A 63 -9.52 -6.82 6.45
CA ALA A 63 -9.72 -6.50 5.04
C ALA A 63 -10.50 -5.19 4.87
N ILE A 64 -9.96 -4.27 4.08
CA ILE A 64 -10.67 -3.07 3.61
C ILE A 64 -10.33 -2.87 2.13
N PRO A 65 -11.29 -3.09 1.21
CA PRO A 65 -11.02 -2.97 -0.21
C PRO A 65 -10.89 -1.51 -0.62
N ALA A 66 -9.98 -1.24 -1.56
CA ALA A 66 -9.89 0.05 -2.22
C ALA A 66 -9.24 -0.07 -3.61
N ASN A 67 -9.76 0.68 -4.56
CA ASN A 67 -9.12 0.92 -5.84
C ASN A 67 -8.28 2.19 -5.76
N ILE A 68 -6.97 2.08 -5.90
CA ILE A 68 -6.07 3.23 -5.83
C ILE A 68 -6.24 4.25 -6.97
N SER A 69 -7.05 3.91 -8.00
CA SER A 69 -7.42 4.85 -9.06
C SER A 69 -8.63 5.72 -8.70
N ASP A 70 -9.16 5.61 -7.49
CA ASP A 70 -10.39 6.26 -7.05
C ASP A 70 -10.12 7.01 -5.75
N ASP A 71 -10.19 8.34 -5.81
CA ASP A 71 -9.83 9.19 -4.69
C ASP A 71 -10.77 9.02 -3.49
N ASP A 72 -12.07 8.84 -3.74
CA ASP A 72 -13.07 8.66 -2.68
C ASP A 72 -12.85 7.32 -1.95
N GLN A 73 -12.42 6.29 -2.69
CA GLN A 73 -12.07 5.00 -2.08
C GLN A 73 -10.78 5.09 -1.26
N LEU A 74 -9.82 5.94 -1.63
CA LEU A 74 -8.61 6.17 -0.81
C LEU A 74 -8.96 6.89 0.49
N GLU A 75 -9.82 7.89 0.45
CA GLU A 75 -10.31 8.58 1.65
C GLU A 75 -11.08 7.62 2.56
N ASN A 76 -12.01 6.86 1.98
CA ASN A 76 -12.76 5.84 2.72
C ASN A 76 -11.84 4.77 3.34
N LEU A 77 -10.81 4.31 2.62
CA LEU A 77 -9.82 3.36 3.11
C LEU A 77 -9.14 3.86 4.40
N VAL A 78 -8.69 5.11 4.41
CA VAL A 78 -8.05 5.71 5.59
C VAL A 78 -9.05 5.84 6.74
N ASN A 79 -10.27 6.30 6.46
CA ASN A 79 -11.32 6.47 7.47
C ASN A 79 -11.73 5.13 8.10
N GLU A 80 -11.96 4.10 7.29
CA GLU A 80 -12.31 2.76 7.78
C GLU A 80 -11.13 2.10 8.51
N THR A 81 -9.89 2.35 8.09
CA THR A 81 -8.69 1.92 8.81
C THR A 81 -8.69 2.48 10.23
N ARG A 82 -8.94 3.78 10.39
CA ARG A 82 -9.00 4.43 11.72
C ARG A 82 -10.09 3.84 12.61
N LYS A 83 -11.26 3.56 12.04
CA LYS A 83 -12.36 2.92 12.78
C LYS A 83 -12.01 1.50 13.25
N LYS A 84 -11.28 0.76 12.41
CA LYS A 84 -11.00 -0.67 12.63
C LYS A 84 -9.83 -0.92 13.58
N ILE A 85 -8.73 -0.19 13.41
CA ILE A 85 -7.48 -0.44 14.14
C ILE A 85 -6.90 0.79 14.87
N GLY A 86 -7.61 1.92 14.83
CA GLY A 86 -7.18 3.17 15.45
C GLY A 86 -6.29 4.02 14.54
N LYS A 87 -5.48 4.89 15.14
CA LYS A 87 -4.55 5.75 14.39
C LYS A 87 -3.63 4.94 13.48
N ILE A 88 -3.22 5.54 12.37
CA ILE A 88 -2.30 4.89 11.44
C ILE A 88 -0.86 5.29 11.79
N ASP A 89 -0.10 4.35 12.37
CA ASP A 89 1.31 4.58 12.71
C ASP A 89 2.24 4.40 11.49
N VAL A 90 1.86 3.52 10.55
CA VAL A 90 2.66 3.25 9.36
C VAL A 90 1.78 3.16 8.12
N LEU A 91 2.14 3.90 7.07
CA LEU A 91 1.57 3.78 5.74
C LEU A 91 2.58 3.11 4.80
N ILE A 92 2.18 2.02 4.13
CA ILE A 92 3.00 1.35 3.12
C ILE A 92 2.31 1.44 1.76
N CYS A 93 2.80 2.32 0.90
CA CYS A 93 2.38 2.49 -0.47
C CYS A 93 3.06 1.43 -1.36
N ASN A 94 2.43 0.25 -1.47
CA ASN A 94 2.96 -0.87 -2.24
C ASN A 94 2.20 -1.08 -3.57
N ALA A 95 0.92 -0.71 -3.64
CA ALA A 95 0.14 -0.85 -4.86
C ALA A 95 0.74 -0.03 -5.99
N ALA A 96 0.86 -0.64 -7.17
CA ALA A 96 1.31 0.03 -8.39
C ALA A 96 0.76 -0.66 -9.63
N THR A 97 0.79 0.04 -10.77
CA THR A 97 0.40 -0.49 -12.07
C THR A 97 1.46 -0.21 -13.12
N ASN A 98 1.56 -1.12 -14.08
CA ASN A 98 2.28 -0.91 -15.32
C ASN A 98 1.48 -1.54 -16.48
N PRO A 99 0.54 -0.80 -17.06
CA PRO A 99 -0.38 -1.32 -18.08
C PRO A 99 0.20 -1.34 -19.50
N PHE A 100 1.45 -0.93 -19.71
CA PHE A 100 2.08 -0.85 -21.00
C PHE A 100 3.56 -1.22 -20.92
N MET A 101 4.01 -2.03 -21.89
CA MET A 101 5.42 -2.36 -22.12
C MET A 101 5.74 -2.11 -23.59
N GLY A 102 6.61 -1.16 -23.87
CA GLY A 102 6.99 -0.73 -25.21
C GLY A 102 7.68 0.63 -25.21
N SER A 103 7.99 1.13 -26.40
CA SER A 103 8.59 2.46 -26.58
C SER A 103 7.67 3.56 -26.04
N MET A 104 8.22 4.58 -25.42
CA MET A 104 7.46 5.77 -25.01
C MET A 104 6.82 6.50 -26.20
N LEU A 105 7.37 6.34 -27.41
CA LEU A 105 6.78 6.91 -28.64
C LEU A 105 5.43 6.29 -28.99
N ASP A 106 5.25 5.02 -28.62
CA ASP A 106 4.04 4.24 -28.94
C ASP A 106 3.07 4.17 -27.74
N MET A 107 3.43 4.79 -26.62
CA MET A 107 2.62 4.70 -25.38
C MET A 107 1.36 5.55 -25.50
N PRO A 108 0.16 4.95 -25.43
CA PRO A 108 -1.09 5.72 -25.34
C PRO A 108 -1.10 6.62 -24.12
N ILE A 109 -1.54 7.88 -24.30
CA ILE A 109 -1.51 8.88 -23.23
C ILE A 109 -2.34 8.47 -22.00
N GLU A 110 -3.46 7.79 -22.21
CA GLU A 110 -4.30 7.27 -21.12
C GLU A 110 -3.59 6.18 -20.30
N LYS A 111 -2.61 5.46 -20.87
CA LYS A 111 -1.79 4.52 -20.12
C LYS A 111 -0.72 5.23 -19.31
N PHE A 112 -0.13 6.30 -19.86
CA PHE A 112 0.77 7.19 -19.12
C PHE A 112 0.05 7.80 -17.92
N ASP A 113 -1.10 8.44 -18.13
CA ASP A 113 -1.92 9.06 -17.09
C ASP A 113 -2.28 8.06 -16.00
N LYS A 114 -2.64 6.83 -16.39
CA LYS A 114 -2.94 5.76 -15.43
C LYS A 114 -1.74 5.38 -14.57
N VAL A 115 -0.54 5.33 -15.14
CA VAL A 115 0.68 5.07 -14.36
C VAL A 115 0.93 6.20 -13.37
N MET A 116 0.89 7.47 -13.81
CA MET A 116 1.12 8.63 -12.96
C MET A 116 0.07 8.74 -11.86
N HIS A 117 -1.18 8.55 -12.20
CA HIS A 117 -2.29 8.57 -11.25
C HIS A 117 -2.10 7.48 -10.17
N ASN A 118 -1.91 6.23 -10.58
CA ASN A 118 -1.90 5.11 -9.66
C ASN A 118 -0.61 4.99 -8.83
N ASN A 119 0.54 5.35 -9.40
CA ASN A 119 1.82 5.11 -8.74
C ASN A 119 2.35 6.35 -8.00
N ILE A 120 1.89 7.55 -8.38
CA ILE A 120 2.35 8.82 -7.77
C ILE A 120 1.20 9.53 -7.06
N ARG A 121 0.13 9.91 -7.78
CA ARG A 121 -0.95 10.73 -7.23
C ARG A 121 -1.68 10.01 -6.09
N SER A 122 -1.97 8.73 -6.21
CA SER A 122 -2.63 7.96 -5.14
C SER A 122 -1.79 7.93 -3.86
N ASN A 123 -0.48 7.77 -3.99
CA ASN A 123 0.44 7.81 -2.84
C ASN A 123 0.44 9.18 -2.19
N GLN A 124 0.45 10.27 -2.98
CA GLN A 124 0.37 11.63 -2.46
C GLN A 124 -0.93 11.88 -1.68
N ILE A 125 -2.07 11.40 -2.21
CA ILE A 125 -3.36 11.51 -1.52
C ILE A 125 -3.32 10.77 -0.17
N LEU A 126 -2.86 9.52 -0.15
CA LEU A 126 -2.74 8.76 1.08
C LEU A 126 -1.80 9.44 2.10
N CYS A 127 -0.67 9.97 1.65
CA CYS A 127 0.24 10.73 2.50
C CYS A 127 -0.47 11.94 3.11
N ASN A 128 -1.18 12.73 2.31
CA ASN A 128 -1.92 13.90 2.80
C ASN A 128 -2.99 13.55 3.84
N LEU A 129 -3.61 12.37 3.70
CA LEU A 129 -4.64 11.90 4.62
C LEU A 129 -4.07 11.43 5.98
N VAL A 130 -2.86 10.85 6.01
CA VAL A 130 -2.29 10.29 7.25
C VAL A 130 -1.30 11.23 7.95
N LEU A 131 -0.59 12.08 7.21
CA LEU A 131 0.45 12.97 7.77
C LEU A 131 -0.03 13.90 8.88
N PRO A 132 -1.21 14.54 8.83
CA PRO A 132 -1.64 15.42 9.90
C PRO A 132 -1.69 14.73 11.27
N GLU A 133 -2.14 13.47 11.30
CA GLU A 133 -2.21 12.69 12.53
C GLU A 133 -0.81 12.25 13.00
N MET A 134 0.06 11.82 12.08
CA MET A 134 1.45 11.46 12.39
C MET A 134 2.23 12.65 12.94
N ILE A 135 2.06 13.84 12.37
CA ILE A 135 2.70 15.09 12.83
C ILE A 135 2.20 15.44 14.22
N SER A 136 0.88 15.40 14.45
CA SER A 136 0.29 15.71 15.76
C SER A 136 0.74 14.75 16.86
N ASN A 137 1.03 13.49 16.51
CA ASN A 137 1.52 12.48 17.45
C ASN A 137 3.06 12.46 17.58
N GLU A 138 3.78 13.26 16.79
CA GLU A 138 5.25 13.26 16.69
C GLU A 138 5.81 11.83 16.41
N ASP A 139 5.00 10.97 15.79
CA ASP A 139 5.35 9.56 15.50
C ASP A 139 4.62 9.09 14.25
N GLY A 140 5.35 8.46 13.34
CA GLY A 140 4.82 7.87 12.11
C GLY A 140 5.90 7.46 11.13
N SER A 141 5.55 6.56 10.23
CA SER A 141 6.43 6.14 9.15
C SER A 141 5.67 6.00 7.84
N ILE A 142 6.24 6.49 6.75
CA ILE A 142 5.72 6.30 5.39
C ILE A 142 6.76 5.57 4.57
N ILE A 143 6.36 4.44 3.96
CA ILE A 143 7.21 3.62 3.11
C ILE A 143 6.59 3.54 1.72
N ILE A 144 7.34 3.92 0.70
CA ILE A 144 6.93 3.79 -0.70
C ILE A 144 7.76 2.69 -1.35
N ILE A 145 7.09 1.66 -1.87
CA ILE A 145 7.77 0.56 -2.56
C ILE A 145 8.17 1.02 -3.96
N SER A 146 9.44 1.27 -4.13
CA SER A 146 10.07 1.65 -5.39
C SER A 146 10.40 0.40 -6.25
N SER A 147 11.35 0.49 -7.14
CA SER A 147 11.76 -0.58 -8.05
C SER A 147 13.21 -0.37 -8.49
N ILE A 148 13.86 -1.42 -8.97
CA ILE A 148 15.12 -1.28 -9.74
C ILE A 148 14.93 -0.37 -10.96
N ALA A 149 13.70 -0.27 -11.47
CA ALA A 149 13.32 0.62 -12.55
C ALA A 149 13.50 2.13 -12.22
N ALA A 150 13.60 2.49 -10.95
CA ALA A 150 13.92 3.85 -10.51
C ALA A 150 15.39 4.22 -10.74
N ILE A 151 16.27 3.21 -10.68
CA ILE A 151 17.73 3.40 -10.75
C ILE A 151 18.26 3.06 -12.14
N LYS A 152 17.68 2.03 -12.77
CA LYS A 152 18.09 1.55 -14.09
C LYS A 152 16.96 1.75 -15.10
N GLY A 153 17.14 2.71 -16.01
CA GLY A 153 16.21 2.97 -17.11
C GLY A 153 16.04 1.75 -18.02
N SER A 154 14.86 1.61 -18.58
CA SER A 154 14.53 0.59 -19.57
C SER A 154 13.81 1.23 -20.76
N PRO A 155 14.17 0.92 -22.00
CA PRO A 155 13.54 1.51 -23.18
C PRO A 155 12.07 1.11 -23.35
N ILE A 156 11.62 0.08 -22.64
CA ILE A 156 10.25 -0.44 -22.74
C ILE A 156 9.40 -0.20 -21.48
N LEU A 157 9.93 0.49 -20.47
CA LEU A 157 9.24 0.75 -19.19
C LEU A 157 9.20 2.25 -18.82
N GLY A 158 9.31 3.15 -19.80
CA GLY A 158 9.56 4.57 -19.56
C GLY A 158 8.66 5.24 -18.49
N ALA A 159 7.34 5.21 -18.64
CA ALA A 159 6.42 5.79 -17.66
C ALA A 159 6.52 5.10 -16.29
N TYR A 160 6.68 3.78 -16.27
CA TYR A 160 6.87 3.05 -15.01
C TYR A 160 8.17 3.44 -14.32
N ASN A 161 9.28 3.58 -15.08
CA ASN A 161 10.56 4.05 -14.54
C ASN A 161 10.40 5.43 -13.87
N ILE A 162 9.76 6.38 -14.58
CA ILE A 162 9.47 7.73 -14.03
C ILE A 162 8.66 7.62 -12.73
N SER A 163 7.65 6.75 -12.70
CA SER A 163 6.77 6.61 -11.53
C SER A 163 7.40 5.91 -10.33
N LYS A 164 8.58 5.32 -10.49
CA LYS A 164 9.30 4.62 -9.43
C LYS A 164 10.58 5.33 -9.00
N ALA A 165 11.01 6.34 -9.77
CA ALA A 165 12.11 7.25 -9.40
C ALA A 165 11.66 8.33 -8.40
#